data_6e86695c0f2a76cdba55aea1b527b19c
#
_entry.id   6e86695c0f2a76cdba55aea1b527b19c
#
_cell.length_a   1.000
_cell.length_b   1.000
_cell.length_c   1.000
_cell.angle_alpha   90.00
_cell.angle_beta   90.00
_cell.angle_gamma   90.00
#
_symmetry.space_group_name_H-M   'P 1'
#
loop_
_entity.id
_entity.type
_entity.pdbx_description
1 polymer ?
#
loop_
_entity_poly.entity_id
_entity_poly.type
_entity_poly.pdbx_seq_one_letter_code
_entity_poly.pdbx_strand_id
1 'polypeptide(L)'
;LMHLSKYKKYYFIDDFNPIHLKDLDKNITLIWRPKDKIHRIETIYKLYNFCKRNRLKLILSNNVKLAIKLNLNGVYISAHNKNLRFNAYQLKKGFKFIGSAHNIYEINIKKLQKVEEIFISPIFKFKGRPALYIHKSRALCDDKSYKKIALGGINKINVKLLNLTKFTGFAGINYFKKKGPK
;
A
#
# COMPACT_ATOMS: atom_id res chain seq x y z
N LEU A 1 -7.08 -24.88 4.30
CA LEU A 1 -7.35 -23.57 3.69
C LEU A 1 -6.81 -22.49 4.61
N MET A 2 -5.78 -21.82 4.16
CA MET A 2 -5.04 -20.83 4.94
C MET A 2 -5.87 -19.54 5.02
N HIS A 3 -6.22 -19.09 6.24
CA HIS A 3 -7.01 -17.88 6.47
C HIS A 3 -6.22 -16.60 6.11
N LEU A 4 -6.14 -16.28 4.81
CA LEU A 4 -5.62 -14.98 4.34
C LEU A 4 -6.59 -13.81 4.67
N SER A 5 -7.77 -14.12 5.20
CA SER A 5 -8.76 -13.13 5.67
C SER A 5 -8.25 -12.21 6.77
N LYS A 6 -7.32 -12.68 7.61
CA LYS A 6 -6.73 -11.88 8.69
C LYS A 6 -5.82 -10.75 8.19
N TYR A 7 -5.29 -10.84 6.96
CA TYR A 7 -4.36 -9.86 6.43
C TYR A 7 -5.09 -8.70 5.77
N LYS A 8 -4.63 -7.47 6.06
CA LYS A 8 -4.98 -6.30 5.25
C LYS A 8 -4.36 -6.46 3.86
N LYS A 9 -5.12 -6.11 2.85
CA LYS A 9 -4.73 -6.27 1.45
C LYS A 9 -4.68 -4.92 0.76
N TYR A 10 -3.55 -4.63 0.10
CA TYR A 10 -3.32 -3.39 -0.63
C TYR A 10 -2.93 -3.70 -2.07
N TYR A 11 -3.59 -3.05 -3.01
CA TYR A 11 -3.30 -3.21 -4.42
C TYR A 11 -2.85 -1.88 -5.04
N PHE A 12 -1.59 -1.85 -5.50
CA PHE A 12 -1.08 -0.72 -6.26
C PHE A 12 -1.57 -0.78 -7.69
N ILE A 13 -2.23 0.28 -8.12
CA ILE A 13 -2.71 0.47 -9.49
C ILE A 13 -2.07 1.70 -10.11
N ASP A 14 -1.68 1.60 -11.35
CA ASP A 14 -1.08 2.66 -12.17
C ASP A 14 -1.96 3.03 -13.38
N ASP A 15 -3.01 2.26 -13.59
CA ASP A 15 -4.02 2.45 -14.61
C ASP A 15 -5.42 2.17 -14.03
N PHE A 16 -6.45 2.81 -14.61
CA PHE A 16 -7.84 2.61 -14.21
C PHE A 16 -8.54 1.65 -15.18
N ASN A 17 -8.67 0.42 -14.78
CA ASN A 17 -9.43 -0.61 -15.49
C ASN A 17 -10.63 -1.07 -14.65
N PRO A 18 -11.85 -0.55 -14.90
CA PRO A 18 -13.02 -0.85 -14.10
C PRO A 18 -13.43 -2.32 -14.16
N ILE A 19 -13.23 -3.02 -15.29
CA ILE A 19 -13.57 -4.45 -15.46
C ILE A 19 -12.76 -5.29 -14.48
N HIS A 20 -11.45 -5.05 -14.45
CA HIS A 20 -10.56 -5.78 -13.52
C HIS A 20 -10.85 -5.45 -12.05
N LEU A 21 -11.13 -4.18 -11.75
CA LEU A 21 -11.34 -3.72 -10.37
C LEU A 21 -12.69 -4.15 -9.79
N LYS A 22 -13.71 -4.38 -10.62
CA LYS A 22 -15.05 -4.81 -10.18
C LYS A 22 -15.05 -6.16 -9.47
N ASP A 23 -14.16 -7.06 -9.89
CA ASP A 23 -14.05 -8.42 -9.36
C ASP A 23 -13.17 -8.53 -8.10
N LEU A 24 -12.65 -7.42 -7.60
CA LEU A 24 -11.83 -7.42 -6.40
C LEU A 24 -12.66 -7.57 -5.12
N ASP A 25 -12.08 -8.27 -4.14
CA ASP A 25 -12.61 -8.33 -2.79
C ASP A 25 -12.72 -6.91 -2.20
N LYS A 26 -13.90 -6.58 -1.62
CA LYS A 26 -14.20 -5.27 -1.02
C LYS A 26 -13.27 -4.90 0.15
N ASN A 27 -12.59 -5.87 0.72
CA ASN A 27 -11.59 -5.66 1.78
C ASN A 27 -10.23 -5.17 1.25
N ILE A 28 -10.07 -5.02 -0.07
CA ILE A 28 -8.86 -4.52 -0.69
C ILE A 28 -8.84 -2.99 -0.68
N THR A 29 -7.74 -2.42 -0.26
CA THR A 29 -7.49 -0.98 -0.39
C THR A 29 -6.68 -0.73 -1.66
N LEU A 30 -7.20 0.10 -2.56
CA LEU A 30 -6.50 0.51 -3.77
C LEU A 30 -5.55 1.67 -3.47
N ILE A 31 -4.34 1.59 -3.99
CA ILE A 31 -3.34 2.67 -3.93
C ILE A 31 -3.08 3.14 -5.35
N TRP A 32 -3.58 4.33 -5.67
CA TRP A 32 -3.33 4.98 -6.95
C TRP A 32 -1.90 5.52 -7.01
N ARG A 33 -1.09 4.95 -7.90
CA ARG A 33 0.31 5.32 -8.11
C ARG A 33 0.63 5.32 -9.60
N PRO A 34 0.29 6.40 -10.34
CA PRO A 34 0.53 6.49 -11.78
C PRO A 34 2.04 6.41 -12.08
N LYS A 35 2.40 5.81 -13.22
CA LYS A 35 3.80 5.60 -13.64
C LYS A 35 4.54 6.92 -13.85
N ASP A 36 3.87 7.88 -14.47
CA ASP A 36 4.39 9.23 -14.76
C ASP A 36 4.36 10.16 -13.53
N LYS A 37 3.88 9.68 -12.38
CA LYS A 37 3.68 10.44 -11.14
C LYS A 37 2.69 11.61 -11.28
N ILE A 38 1.99 11.73 -12.40
CA ILE A 38 1.00 12.78 -12.66
C ILE A 38 -0.38 12.30 -12.21
N HIS A 39 -0.97 13.02 -11.30
CA HIS A 39 -2.32 12.77 -10.81
C HIS A 39 -3.34 13.52 -11.68
N ARG A 40 -3.73 12.94 -12.81
CA ARG A 40 -4.78 13.50 -13.68
C ARG A 40 -6.11 13.49 -12.95
N ILE A 41 -6.65 14.68 -12.70
CA ILE A 41 -7.83 14.88 -11.88
C ILE A 41 -9.03 14.09 -12.39
N GLU A 42 -9.27 14.10 -13.70
CA GLU A 42 -10.37 13.35 -14.33
C GLU A 42 -10.29 11.84 -14.04
N THR A 43 -9.11 11.26 -14.21
CA THR A 43 -8.89 9.82 -13.92
C THR A 43 -9.15 9.51 -12.46
N ILE A 44 -8.71 10.40 -11.55
CA ILE A 44 -8.94 10.23 -10.12
C ILE A 44 -10.43 10.33 -9.77
N TYR A 45 -11.17 11.26 -10.37
CA TYR A 45 -12.61 11.34 -10.15
C TYR A 45 -13.35 10.10 -10.65
N LYS A 46 -12.99 9.59 -11.84
CA LYS A 46 -13.55 8.34 -12.37
C LYS A 46 -13.27 7.18 -11.41
N LEU A 47 -12.02 7.04 -10.95
CA LEU A 47 -11.62 6.03 -9.99
C LEU A 47 -12.30 6.20 -8.63
N TYR A 48 -12.41 7.43 -8.11
CA TYR A 48 -13.10 7.75 -6.86
C TYR A 48 -14.56 7.33 -6.91
N ASN A 49 -15.28 7.74 -7.97
CA ASN A 49 -16.70 7.39 -8.14
C ASN A 49 -16.89 5.87 -8.26
N PHE A 50 -15.99 5.20 -8.99
CA PHE A 50 -15.98 3.75 -9.08
C PHE A 50 -15.79 3.10 -7.70
N CYS A 51 -14.78 3.54 -6.94
CA CYS A 51 -14.50 3.02 -5.60
C CYS A 51 -15.68 3.23 -4.65
N LYS A 52 -16.30 4.40 -4.68
CA LYS A 52 -17.48 4.72 -3.87
C LYS A 52 -18.66 3.79 -4.16
N ARG A 53 -19.00 3.57 -5.44
CA ARG A 53 -20.06 2.65 -5.88
C ARG A 53 -19.79 1.21 -5.49
N ASN A 54 -18.54 0.78 -5.54
CA ASN A 54 -18.13 -0.60 -5.24
C ASN A 54 -17.67 -0.81 -3.80
N ARG A 55 -17.79 0.20 -2.92
CA ARG A 55 -17.37 0.16 -1.50
C ARG A 55 -15.88 -0.20 -1.31
N LEU A 56 -15.04 0.21 -2.27
CA LEU A 56 -13.58 0.04 -2.20
C LEU A 56 -12.95 1.28 -1.54
N LYS A 57 -11.89 1.06 -0.76
CA LYS A 57 -11.08 2.15 -0.20
C LYS A 57 -10.06 2.61 -1.24
N LEU A 58 -9.94 3.93 -1.39
CA LEU A 58 -8.98 4.56 -2.29
C LEU A 58 -8.00 5.43 -1.52
N ILE A 59 -6.72 5.28 -1.85
CA ILE A 59 -5.59 6.04 -1.30
C ILE A 59 -4.77 6.57 -2.47
N LEU A 60 -4.34 7.85 -2.39
CA LEU A 60 -3.43 8.44 -3.37
C LEU A 60 -1.97 8.35 -2.94
N SER A 61 -1.06 8.21 -3.90
CA SER A 61 0.38 8.25 -3.67
C SER A 61 0.88 9.70 -3.64
N ASN A 62 1.56 10.08 -2.53
CA ASN A 62 2.28 11.34 -2.33
C ASN A 62 1.50 12.66 -2.51
N ASN A 63 0.19 12.62 -2.70
CA ASN A 63 -0.61 13.84 -2.89
C ASN A 63 -1.61 14.03 -1.75
N VAL A 64 -1.12 14.57 -0.62
CA VAL A 64 -1.90 14.76 0.60
C VAL A 64 -3.01 15.79 0.39
N LYS A 65 -2.69 16.93 -0.24
CA LYS A 65 -3.68 18.00 -0.49
C LYS A 65 -4.88 17.50 -1.29
N LEU A 66 -4.61 16.76 -2.38
CA LEU A 66 -5.67 16.22 -3.21
C LEU A 66 -6.46 15.12 -2.50
N ALA A 67 -5.79 14.26 -1.72
CA ALA A 67 -6.46 13.23 -0.93
C ALA A 67 -7.43 13.84 0.10
N ILE A 68 -7.05 14.93 0.75
CA ILE A 68 -7.92 15.67 1.68
C ILE A 68 -9.07 16.33 0.91
N LYS A 69 -8.77 17.06 -0.19
CA LYS A 69 -9.78 17.75 -1.02
C LYS A 69 -10.86 16.80 -1.53
N LEU A 70 -10.48 15.59 -1.92
CA LEU A 70 -11.41 14.55 -2.40
C LEU A 70 -12.01 13.70 -1.27
N ASN A 71 -11.74 14.05 -0.02
CA ASN A 71 -12.25 13.32 1.14
C ASN A 71 -11.94 11.80 1.08
N LEU A 72 -10.75 11.42 0.63
CA LEU A 72 -10.32 10.02 0.50
C LEU A 72 -10.01 9.37 1.86
N ASN A 73 -9.73 8.07 1.83
CA ASN A 73 -9.45 7.28 3.03
C ASN A 73 -8.04 7.49 3.60
N GLY A 74 -7.14 8.13 2.83
CA GLY A 74 -5.77 8.37 3.26
C GLY A 74 -4.82 8.65 2.12
N VAL A 75 -3.54 8.66 2.45
CA VAL A 75 -2.45 8.89 1.51
C VAL A 75 -1.31 7.89 1.73
N TYR A 76 -0.70 7.45 0.65
CA TYR A 76 0.51 6.63 0.66
C TYR A 76 1.74 7.51 0.43
N ILE A 77 2.67 7.49 1.36
CA ILE A 77 3.94 8.24 1.33
C ILE A 77 5.07 7.30 0.90
N SER A 78 5.62 7.51 -0.29
CA SER A 78 6.71 6.67 -0.79
C SER A 78 7.97 6.76 0.08
N ALA A 79 8.86 5.76 0.01
CA ALA A 79 10.11 5.72 0.76
C ALA A 79 10.98 6.96 0.55
N HIS A 80 11.03 7.46 -0.69
CA HIS A 80 11.83 8.64 -1.04
C HIS A 80 11.26 9.97 -0.54
N ASN A 81 9.98 10.01 -0.15
CA ASN A 81 9.35 11.22 0.34
C ASN A 81 9.67 11.40 1.83
N LYS A 82 10.51 12.39 2.14
CA LYS A 82 10.97 12.73 3.51
C LYS A 82 10.28 13.97 4.10
N ASN A 83 9.24 14.50 3.43
CA ASN A 83 8.55 15.70 3.86
C ASN A 83 7.80 15.50 5.18
N LEU A 84 8.07 16.32 6.20
CA LEU A 84 7.41 16.27 7.51
C LEU A 84 6.22 17.23 7.63
N ARG A 85 6.01 18.12 6.64
CA ARG A 85 4.93 19.14 6.67
C ARG A 85 3.52 18.54 6.68
N PHE A 86 3.39 17.23 6.42
CA PHE A 86 2.09 16.53 6.48
C PHE A 86 1.47 16.55 7.86
N ASN A 87 2.26 16.67 8.91
CA ASN A 87 1.80 16.73 10.29
C ASN A 87 0.97 17.98 10.62
N ALA A 88 1.05 19.02 9.79
CA ALA A 88 0.32 20.27 9.97
C ALA A 88 -1.12 20.25 9.40
N TYR A 89 -1.51 19.20 8.66
CA TYR A 89 -2.86 19.15 8.10
C TYR A 89 -3.88 18.74 9.15
N GLN A 90 -5.02 19.42 9.16
CA GLN A 90 -6.22 18.94 9.84
C GLN A 90 -6.83 17.79 9.03
N LEU A 91 -6.93 16.63 9.67
CA LEU A 91 -7.37 15.41 9.01
C LEU A 91 -8.72 14.96 9.58
N LYS A 92 -9.59 14.45 8.71
CA LYS A 92 -10.83 13.82 9.17
C LYS A 92 -10.53 12.56 10.01
N LYS A 93 -11.46 12.22 10.88
CA LYS A 93 -11.39 10.95 11.63
C LYS A 93 -11.25 9.77 10.67
N GLY A 94 -10.27 8.91 10.93
CA GLY A 94 -10.01 7.72 10.12
C GLY A 94 -9.21 7.94 8.82
N PHE A 95 -8.75 9.16 8.52
CA PHE A 95 -7.77 9.39 7.46
C PHE A 95 -6.43 8.79 7.86
N LYS A 96 -5.80 8.05 6.95
CA LYS A 96 -4.57 7.31 7.25
C LYS A 96 -3.38 7.80 6.45
N PHE A 97 -2.27 7.97 7.15
CA PHE A 97 -0.96 7.97 6.53
C PHE A 97 -0.42 6.54 6.51
N ILE A 98 -0.15 6.03 5.31
CA ILE A 98 0.56 4.78 5.11
C ILE A 98 1.81 5.08 4.29
N GLY A 99 2.87 4.29 4.42
CA GLY A 99 4.11 4.60 3.71
C GLY A 99 4.97 3.38 3.46
N SER A 100 6.07 3.54 2.72
CA SER A 100 7.02 2.45 2.49
C SER A 100 8.42 2.79 2.99
N ALA A 101 9.17 1.74 3.31
CA ALA A 101 10.56 1.81 3.72
C ALA A 101 11.32 0.55 3.29
N HIS A 102 12.64 0.72 3.02
CA HIS A 102 13.54 -0.36 2.62
C HIS A 102 14.59 -0.67 3.69
N ASN A 103 14.75 0.21 4.66
CA ASN A 103 15.74 0.11 5.74
C ASN A 103 15.27 0.87 6.99
N ILE A 104 16.04 0.72 8.07
CA ILE A 104 15.70 1.32 9.37
C ILE A 104 15.67 2.87 9.33
N TYR A 105 16.56 3.48 8.56
CA TYR A 105 16.58 4.94 8.41
C TYR A 105 15.26 5.45 7.81
N GLU A 106 14.79 4.83 6.73
CA GLU A 106 13.51 5.18 6.11
C GLU A 106 12.31 4.89 7.03
N ILE A 107 12.38 3.81 7.83
CA ILE A 107 11.37 3.53 8.87
C ILE A 107 11.29 4.69 9.86
N ASN A 108 12.43 5.18 10.36
CA ASN A 108 12.46 6.29 11.30
C ASN A 108 11.87 7.57 10.70
N ILE A 109 12.15 7.87 9.43
CA ILE A 109 11.49 8.97 8.72
C ILE A 109 9.97 8.76 8.67
N LYS A 110 9.49 7.55 8.37
CA LYS A 110 8.05 7.25 8.35
C LYS A 110 7.40 7.42 9.74
N LYS A 111 8.10 7.08 10.80
CA LYS A 111 7.64 7.33 12.18
C LYS A 111 7.50 8.83 12.47
N LEU A 112 8.49 9.65 12.09
CA LEU A 112 8.42 11.11 12.19
C LEU A 112 7.26 11.69 11.35
N GLN A 113 6.92 11.07 10.22
CA GLN A 113 5.76 11.41 9.40
C GLN A 113 4.43 10.91 9.98
N LYS A 114 4.42 10.31 11.17
CA LYS A 114 3.24 9.72 11.84
C LYS A 114 2.51 8.69 10.97
N VAL A 115 3.28 7.90 10.20
CA VAL A 115 2.74 6.83 9.35
C VAL A 115 2.31 5.66 10.22
N GLU A 116 1.04 5.26 10.12
CA GLU A 116 0.46 4.19 10.94
C GLU A 116 0.81 2.78 10.43
N GLU A 117 0.99 2.66 9.12
CA GLU A 117 1.27 1.38 8.45
C GLU A 117 2.46 1.54 7.50
N ILE A 118 3.54 0.80 7.75
CA ILE A 118 4.76 0.88 6.94
C ILE A 118 4.91 -0.36 6.08
N PHE A 119 5.01 -0.17 4.77
CA PHE A 119 5.26 -1.21 3.78
C PHE A 119 6.76 -1.47 3.69
N ILE A 120 7.19 -2.61 4.20
CA ILE A 120 8.57 -3.05 4.19
C ILE A 120 8.84 -3.79 2.87
N SER A 121 9.84 -3.35 2.12
CA SER A 121 10.10 -3.81 0.74
C SER A 121 11.59 -3.84 0.41
N PRO A 122 12.01 -4.77 -0.46
CA PRO A 122 11.26 -5.93 -0.96
C PRO A 122 11.38 -7.14 -0.04
N ILE A 123 10.27 -7.81 0.26
CA ILE A 123 10.29 -9.03 1.10
C ILE A 123 10.79 -10.23 0.31
N PHE A 124 10.33 -10.40 -0.93
CA PHE A 124 10.78 -11.45 -1.84
C PHE A 124 11.51 -10.86 -3.04
N LYS A 125 12.33 -11.67 -3.72
CA LYS A 125 13.08 -11.25 -4.91
C LYS A 125 12.15 -10.65 -5.96
N PHE A 126 12.50 -9.47 -6.46
CA PHE A 126 11.71 -8.76 -7.46
C PHE A 126 12.59 -7.89 -8.35
N LYS A 127 12.52 -8.10 -9.68
CA LYS A 127 13.25 -7.29 -10.69
C LYS A 127 14.73 -7.11 -10.36
N GLY A 128 15.45 -8.19 -10.05
CA GLY A 128 16.88 -8.15 -9.77
C GLY A 128 17.27 -7.54 -8.42
N ARG A 129 16.34 -6.97 -7.65
CA ARG A 129 16.64 -6.42 -6.32
C ARG A 129 16.76 -7.53 -5.29
N PRO A 130 17.79 -7.47 -4.43
CA PRO A 130 17.93 -8.43 -3.35
C PRO A 130 16.75 -8.35 -2.41
N ALA A 131 16.24 -9.50 -2.01
CA ALA A 131 15.14 -9.58 -1.07
C ALA A 131 15.66 -9.43 0.37
N LEU A 132 14.84 -8.82 1.24
CA LEU A 132 15.09 -8.84 2.67
C LEU A 132 14.88 -10.23 3.27
N TYR A 133 14.07 -11.05 2.59
CA TYR A 133 13.57 -12.33 3.10
C TYR A 133 12.98 -12.22 4.51
N ILE A 134 12.30 -13.27 4.94
CA ILE A 134 11.60 -13.31 6.22
C ILE A 134 12.56 -13.08 7.40
N HIS A 135 13.78 -13.63 7.34
CA HIS A 135 14.74 -13.52 8.43
C HIS A 135 15.22 -12.08 8.68
N LYS A 136 15.65 -11.37 7.62
CA LYS A 136 16.10 -9.97 7.75
C LYS A 136 14.94 -9.02 8.06
N SER A 137 13.72 -9.33 7.59
CA SER A 137 12.55 -8.51 7.90
C SER A 137 12.13 -8.59 9.38
N ARG A 138 12.48 -9.66 10.10
CA ARG A 138 12.19 -9.77 11.54
C ARG A 138 12.81 -8.64 12.34
N ALA A 139 14.09 -8.32 12.11
CA ALA A 139 14.76 -7.22 12.80
C ALA A 139 14.06 -5.87 12.58
N LEU A 140 13.52 -5.64 11.37
CA LEU A 140 12.73 -4.44 11.07
C LEU A 140 11.30 -4.49 11.63
N CYS A 141 10.87 -5.65 12.12
CA CYS A 141 9.49 -5.88 12.57
C CYS A 141 9.31 -5.91 14.09
N ASP A 142 10.33 -5.68 14.89
CA ASP A 142 10.20 -5.78 16.35
C ASP A 142 9.54 -4.55 17.00
N ASP A 143 9.60 -3.39 16.36
CA ASP A 143 8.93 -2.19 16.82
C ASP A 143 7.40 -2.32 16.69
N LYS A 144 6.67 -2.09 17.77
CA LYS A 144 5.20 -2.16 17.85
C LYS A 144 4.50 -0.83 17.56
N SER A 145 5.24 0.26 17.37
CA SER A 145 4.68 1.61 17.19
C SER A 145 3.93 1.79 15.86
N TYR A 146 4.10 0.87 14.90
CA TYR A 146 3.44 0.89 13.59
C TYR A 146 3.06 -0.51 13.12
N LYS A 147 2.08 -0.60 12.24
CA LYS A 147 1.69 -1.87 11.58
C LYS A 147 2.59 -2.15 10.39
N LYS A 148 3.04 -3.38 10.28
CA LYS A 148 3.95 -3.82 9.21
C LYS A 148 3.16 -4.47 8.09
N ILE A 149 3.38 -3.98 6.86
CA ILE A 149 2.77 -4.50 5.65
C ILE A 149 3.88 -5.03 4.74
N ALA A 150 3.78 -6.27 4.33
CA ALA A 150 4.74 -6.88 3.42
C ALA A 150 4.55 -6.34 1.99
N LEU A 151 5.65 -5.92 1.34
CA LEU A 151 5.63 -5.46 -0.05
C LEU A 151 6.82 -6.02 -0.82
N GLY A 152 6.65 -6.22 -2.12
CA GLY A 152 7.69 -6.64 -3.06
C GLY A 152 7.79 -8.14 -3.24
N GLY A 153 7.62 -8.59 -4.49
CA GLY A 153 7.72 -9.98 -4.91
C GLY A 153 6.60 -10.91 -4.43
N ILE A 154 5.54 -10.38 -3.84
CA ILE A 154 4.44 -11.19 -3.28
C ILE A 154 3.54 -11.71 -4.40
N ASN A 155 3.26 -13.01 -4.35
CA ASN A 155 2.39 -13.74 -5.26
C ASN A 155 1.56 -14.79 -4.51
N LYS A 156 0.70 -15.54 -5.23
CA LYS A 156 -0.19 -16.55 -4.64
C LYS A 156 0.57 -17.73 -4.00
N ILE A 157 1.81 -18.00 -4.42
CA ILE A 157 2.60 -19.12 -3.92
C ILE A 157 3.29 -18.73 -2.60
N ASN A 158 3.95 -17.56 -2.56
CA ASN A 158 4.80 -17.18 -1.43
C ASN A 158 4.07 -16.40 -0.32
N VAL A 159 2.87 -15.89 -0.56
CA VAL A 159 2.09 -15.15 0.45
C VAL A 159 1.85 -15.96 1.74
N LYS A 160 1.78 -17.28 1.64
CA LYS A 160 1.65 -18.19 2.79
C LYS A 160 2.80 -18.08 3.79
N LEU A 161 4.00 -17.73 3.32
CA LEU A 161 5.17 -17.58 4.18
C LEU A 161 5.06 -16.38 5.14
N LEU A 162 4.14 -15.45 4.89
CA LEU A 162 3.87 -14.34 5.81
C LEU A 162 3.32 -14.80 7.17
N ASN A 163 2.75 -16.01 7.25
CA ASN A 163 2.30 -16.58 8.53
C ASN A 163 3.45 -16.79 9.53
N LEU A 164 4.67 -16.92 9.05
CA LEU A 164 5.88 -17.05 9.85
C LEU A 164 6.43 -15.71 10.35
N THR A 165 5.67 -14.63 10.17
CA THR A 165 6.11 -13.25 10.39
C THR A 165 5.12 -12.46 11.23
N LYS A 166 5.53 -11.25 11.65
CA LYS A 166 4.68 -10.28 12.37
C LYS A 166 3.97 -9.30 11.41
N PHE A 167 3.91 -9.56 10.11
CA PHE A 167 3.17 -8.71 9.18
C PHE A 167 1.67 -8.81 9.41
N THR A 168 1.00 -7.65 9.42
CA THR A 168 -0.45 -7.53 9.58
C THR A 168 -1.20 -7.42 8.26
N GLY A 169 -0.46 -7.35 7.16
CA GLY A 169 -1.01 -7.26 5.81
C GLY A 169 0.06 -7.38 4.74
N PHE A 170 -0.38 -7.34 3.50
CA PHE A 170 0.52 -7.34 2.35
C PHE A 170 0.00 -6.45 1.23
N ALA A 171 0.94 -6.04 0.37
CA ALA A 171 0.65 -5.30 -0.83
C ALA A 171 1.31 -5.96 -2.04
N GLY A 172 0.62 -5.95 -3.17
CA GLY A 172 1.15 -6.55 -4.39
C GLY A 172 0.50 -5.99 -5.64
N ILE A 173 1.16 -6.24 -6.77
CA ILE A 173 0.60 -6.04 -8.10
C ILE A 173 0.27 -7.42 -8.68
N ASN A 174 1.27 -8.28 -8.76
CA ASN A 174 1.14 -9.62 -9.37
C ASN A 174 0.18 -10.56 -8.62
N TYR A 175 -0.02 -10.35 -7.33
CA TYR A 175 -0.97 -11.12 -6.54
C TYR A 175 -2.41 -10.91 -7.01
N PHE A 176 -2.77 -9.67 -7.38
CA PHE A 176 -4.12 -9.27 -7.75
C PHE A 176 -4.37 -9.26 -9.26
N LYS A 177 -3.32 -9.19 -10.08
CA LYS A 177 -3.48 -9.28 -11.53
C LYS A 177 -4.06 -10.64 -11.90
N LYS A 178 -5.19 -10.65 -12.60
CA LYS A 178 -5.62 -11.85 -13.33
C LYS A 178 -4.55 -12.14 -14.39
N LYS A 179 -4.10 -13.38 -14.51
CA LYS A 179 -3.38 -13.81 -15.71
C LYS A 179 -4.36 -13.61 -16.86
N GLY A 180 -4.04 -12.74 -17.81
CA GLY A 180 -4.77 -12.70 -19.06
C GLY A 180 -4.82 -14.08 -19.71
N PRO A 181 -5.77 -14.34 -20.61
CA PRO A 181 -5.71 -15.53 -21.41
C PRO A 181 -4.33 -15.61 -22.07
N LYS A 182 -3.74 -16.82 -22.05
CA LYS A 182 -2.48 -17.11 -22.76
C LYS A 182 -2.73 -17.05 -24.26
#